data_42639876c44d6af1aecf75a89a872f39
#
_entry.id   42639876c44d6af1aecf75a89a872f39
#
_cell.length_a   1.000
_cell.length_b   1.000
_cell.length_c   1.000
_cell.angle_alpha   90.00
_cell.angle_beta   90.00
_cell.angle_gamma   90.00
#
_symmetry.space_group_name_H-M   'P 1'
#
loop_
_entity.id
_entity.type
_entity.pdbx_description
1 polymer ?
#
loop_
_entity_poly.entity_id
_entity_poly.type
_entity_poly.pdbx_seq_one_letter_code
_entity_poly.pdbx_strand_id
1 'polypeptide(L)'
;SEFWHPSVATDIVLFTIRNKALNILLAKRKDNGMWAIPGGFLQKGETLRQCAERELKEEAGISVPYLEQFENFSDPNRDIRNPNTQVISVAFIAIHPSGKLKIKANTDVSDVNWFEYKEIPKLAFDHNEICIKARLKLDKLAKDKPELLFPFLEEEFTLTELHETLLIISSDISSLKEKRNFRKWVAEYNN
;
A
#
# COMPACT_ATOMS: atom_id res chain seq x y z
N SER A 1 17.72 -14.16 30.94
CA SER A 1 17.79 -14.94 29.70
C SER A 1 18.01 -13.97 28.55
N GLU A 2 19.13 -14.08 27.91
CA GLU A 2 19.44 -13.25 26.74
C GLU A 2 18.84 -13.90 25.51
N PHE A 3 17.56 -13.62 25.25
CA PHE A 3 16.98 -13.92 23.96
C PHE A 3 17.45 -12.88 22.97
N TRP A 4 17.83 -13.32 21.78
CA TRP A 4 18.12 -12.43 20.68
C TRP A 4 16.85 -11.69 20.23
N HIS A 5 16.96 -10.38 19.98
CA HIS A 5 15.84 -9.51 19.65
C HIS A 5 16.07 -8.86 18.29
N PRO A 6 15.28 -9.23 17.25
CA PRO A 6 15.29 -8.49 16.00
C PRO A 6 14.63 -7.12 16.17
N SER A 7 14.99 -6.19 15.31
CA SER A 7 14.21 -4.96 15.15
C SER A 7 12.97 -5.25 14.33
N VAL A 8 11.82 -4.71 14.74
CA VAL A 8 10.56 -4.86 14.03
C VAL A 8 10.22 -3.53 13.37
N ALA A 9 9.85 -3.57 12.10
CA ALA A 9 9.42 -2.42 11.32
C ALA A 9 8.07 -2.71 10.64
N THR A 10 7.40 -1.68 10.19
CA THR A 10 6.25 -1.77 9.29
C THR A 10 6.58 -1.09 7.98
N ASP A 11 6.22 -1.71 6.86
CA ASP A 11 6.33 -1.14 5.52
C ASP A 11 4.93 -1.12 4.88
N ILE A 12 4.51 0.02 4.30
CA ILE A 12 3.15 0.22 3.85
C ILE A 12 3.12 0.46 2.34
N VAL A 13 2.43 -0.41 1.60
CA VAL A 13 2.11 -0.18 0.19
C VAL A 13 0.76 0.53 0.12
N LEU A 14 0.80 1.85 -0.05
CA LEU A 14 -0.39 2.68 -0.17
C LEU A 14 -0.78 2.83 -1.63
N PHE A 15 -1.93 2.27 -1.99
CA PHE A 15 -2.51 2.35 -3.32
C PHE A 15 -3.54 3.49 -3.45
N THR A 16 -3.57 4.09 -4.62
CA THR A 16 -4.63 4.99 -5.07
C THR A 16 -4.82 4.87 -6.58
N ILE A 17 -5.90 5.44 -7.10
CA ILE A 17 -6.13 5.58 -8.55
C ILE A 17 -5.94 7.06 -8.93
N ARG A 18 -5.03 7.31 -9.87
CA ARG A 18 -4.76 8.64 -10.44
C ARG A 18 -4.62 8.51 -11.95
N ASN A 19 -5.18 9.47 -12.69
CA ASN A 19 -5.07 9.51 -14.15
C ASN A 19 -5.46 8.16 -14.80
N LYS A 20 -6.48 7.49 -14.28
CA LYS A 20 -6.95 6.15 -14.72
C LYS A 20 -5.89 5.05 -14.63
N ALA A 21 -4.94 5.19 -13.73
CA ALA A 21 -3.91 4.19 -13.46
C ALA A 21 -3.78 3.93 -11.96
N LEU A 22 -3.37 2.70 -11.61
CA LEU A 22 -3.02 2.33 -10.25
C LEU A 22 -1.68 2.97 -9.88
N ASN A 23 -1.65 3.71 -8.79
CA ASN A 23 -0.48 4.39 -8.27
C ASN A 23 -0.17 3.92 -6.86
N ILE A 24 1.12 4.02 -6.48
CA ILE A 24 1.58 3.84 -5.10
C ILE A 24 2.32 5.08 -4.61
N LEU A 25 2.29 5.28 -3.31
CA LEU A 25 3.05 6.32 -2.64
C LEU A 25 4.48 5.84 -2.40
N LEU A 26 5.46 6.65 -2.76
CA LEU A 26 6.86 6.44 -2.42
C LEU A 26 7.42 7.66 -1.70
N ALA A 27 8.32 7.40 -0.77
CA ALA A 27 9.08 8.39 -0.02
C ALA A 27 10.56 8.30 -0.41
N LYS A 28 11.20 9.44 -0.63
CA LYS A 28 12.62 9.50 -0.97
C LYS A 28 13.47 9.62 0.27
N ARG A 29 14.31 8.63 0.49
CA ARG A 29 15.20 8.56 1.65
C ARG A 29 16.29 9.63 1.62
N LYS A 30 16.57 10.26 2.78
CA LYS A 30 17.62 11.26 2.90
C LYS A 30 19.03 10.65 2.92
N ASP A 31 19.17 9.43 3.47
CA ASP A 31 20.47 8.78 3.67
C ASP A 31 21.16 8.33 2.38
N ASN A 32 20.39 7.89 1.39
CA ASN A 32 20.95 7.33 0.14
C ASN A 32 20.25 7.82 -1.14
N GLY A 33 19.23 8.67 -1.02
CA GLY A 33 18.47 9.21 -2.15
C GLY A 33 17.60 8.20 -2.91
N MET A 34 17.49 6.96 -2.43
CA MET A 34 16.61 5.95 -3.03
C MET A 34 15.16 6.18 -2.65
N TRP A 35 14.25 5.77 -3.54
CA TRP A 35 12.85 5.69 -3.23
C TRP A 35 12.55 4.43 -2.42
N ALA A 36 11.59 4.52 -1.52
CA ALA A 36 11.12 3.44 -0.66
C ALA A 36 9.61 3.57 -0.46
N ILE A 37 8.93 2.49 -0.09
CA ILE A 37 7.57 2.61 0.45
C ILE A 37 7.65 3.24 1.85
N PRO A 38 6.62 3.98 2.30
CA PRO A 38 6.56 4.50 3.66
C PRO A 38 6.68 3.40 4.71
N GLY A 39 7.38 3.69 5.80
CA GLY A 39 7.53 2.74 6.88
C GLY A 39 8.63 3.09 7.86
N GLY A 40 8.61 2.41 9.01
CA GLY A 40 9.60 2.63 10.05
C GLY A 40 9.50 1.66 11.20
N PHE A 41 10.32 1.88 12.21
CA PHE A 41 10.46 0.95 13.33
C PHE A 41 9.33 1.09 14.34
N LEU A 42 8.90 -0.08 14.86
CA LEU A 42 7.96 -0.19 15.96
C LEU A 42 8.52 0.51 17.21
N GLN A 43 7.72 1.38 17.80
CA GLN A 43 8.05 2.06 19.05
C GLN A 43 7.47 1.30 20.25
N LYS A 44 8.09 1.48 21.43
CA LYS A 44 7.63 0.85 22.66
C LYS A 44 6.20 1.29 22.99
N GLY A 45 5.32 0.31 23.14
CA GLY A 45 3.93 0.53 23.57
C GLY A 45 2.94 0.73 22.44
N GLU A 46 3.36 0.74 21.17
CA GLU A 46 2.44 0.77 20.04
C GLU A 46 2.20 -0.63 19.45
N THR A 47 1.07 -0.82 18.85
CA THR A 47 0.78 -1.99 18.01
C THR A 47 1.36 -1.79 16.62
N LEU A 48 1.52 -2.88 15.84
CA LEU A 48 1.97 -2.80 14.45
C LEU A 48 1.07 -1.89 13.59
N ARG A 49 -0.24 -1.92 13.82
CA ARG A 49 -1.18 -1.04 13.13
C ARG A 49 -0.94 0.43 13.47
N GLN A 50 -0.75 0.74 14.75
CA GLN A 50 -0.45 2.11 15.19
C GLN A 50 0.87 2.61 14.62
N CYS A 51 1.90 1.72 14.55
CA CYS A 51 3.15 2.03 13.89
C CYS A 51 2.93 2.41 12.42
N ALA A 52 2.21 1.60 11.66
CA ALA A 52 1.93 1.87 10.25
C ALA A 52 1.14 3.17 10.04
N GLU A 53 0.13 3.44 10.87
CA GLU A 53 -0.66 4.68 10.84
C GLU A 53 0.20 5.90 11.17
N ARG A 54 1.08 5.80 12.17
CA ARG A 54 2.02 6.87 12.55
C ARG A 54 2.99 7.18 11.42
N GLU A 55 3.63 6.16 10.83
CA GLU A 55 4.60 6.33 9.75
C GLU A 55 3.96 6.99 8.52
N LEU A 56 2.77 6.57 8.10
CA LEU A 56 2.04 7.24 7.00
C LEU A 56 1.75 8.71 7.32
N LYS A 57 1.41 9.01 8.57
CA LYS A 57 1.13 10.38 9.00
C LYS A 57 2.41 11.22 9.08
N GLU A 58 3.50 10.65 9.60
CA GLU A 58 4.78 11.33 9.76
C GLU A 58 5.46 11.57 8.41
N GLU A 59 5.51 10.58 7.53
CA GLU A 59 6.21 10.70 6.25
C GLU A 59 5.40 11.42 5.16
N ALA A 60 4.08 11.26 5.15
CA ALA A 60 3.24 11.74 4.06
C ALA A 60 2.05 12.63 4.48
N GLY A 61 1.79 12.75 5.78
CA GLY A 61 0.64 13.50 6.28
C GLY A 61 -0.71 12.83 6.01
N ILE A 62 -0.74 11.51 5.78
CA ILE A 62 -1.91 10.76 5.31
C ILE A 62 -2.50 9.90 6.43
N SER A 63 -3.84 9.91 6.53
CA SER A 63 -4.62 8.90 7.21
C SER A 63 -5.42 8.11 6.18
N VAL A 64 -5.54 6.81 6.35
CA VAL A 64 -6.17 5.92 5.35
C VAL A 64 -7.44 5.28 5.88
N PRO A 65 -8.50 5.14 5.05
CA PRO A 65 -9.73 4.45 5.44
C PRO A 65 -9.56 2.93 5.49
N TYR A 66 -8.57 2.38 4.75
CA TYR A 66 -8.27 0.96 4.72
C TYR A 66 -6.80 0.70 4.96
N LEU A 67 -6.51 -0.18 5.92
CA LEU A 67 -5.17 -0.63 6.28
C LEU A 67 -5.25 -2.09 6.76
N GLU A 68 -4.55 -3.00 6.09
CA GLU A 68 -4.53 -4.44 6.44
C GLU A 68 -3.11 -4.99 6.36
N GLN A 69 -2.70 -5.72 7.41
CA GLN A 69 -1.47 -6.51 7.38
C GLN A 69 -1.64 -7.67 6.39
N PHE A 70 -0.61 -7.96 5.58
CA PHE A 70 -0.73 -9.04 4.60
C PHE A 70 0.41 -10.06 4.61
N GLU A 71 1.66 -9.67 4.87
CA GLU A 71 2.81 -10.58 4.85
C GLU A 71 3.94 -10.06 5.75
N ASN A 72 4.90 -10.94 6.10
CA ASN A 72 6.11 -10.58 6.84
C ASN A 72 7.35 -10.88 6.00
N PHE A 73 8.34 -10.00 6.06
CA PHE A 73 9.60 -10.09 5.34
C PHE A 73 10.73 -10.14 6.36
N SER A 74 11.47 -11.24 6.38
CA SER A 74 12.45 -11.51 7.44
C SER A 74 13.78 -12.07 6.93
N ASP A 75 14.09 -11.91 5.63
CA ASP A 75 15.41 -12.30 5.13
C ASP A 75 16.50 -11.57 5.94
N PRO A 76 17.50 -12.30 6.46
CA PRO A 76 18.59 -11.68 7.25
C PRO A 76 19.33 -10.55 6.51
N ASN A 77 19.35 -10.59 5.18
CA ASN A 77 20.05 -9.63 4.35
C ASN A 77 19.15 -8.53 3.79
N ARG A 78 17.86 -8.49 4.16
CA ARG A 78 16.92 -7.49 3.63
C ARG A 78 17.32 -6.05 3.97
N ASP A 79 17.94 -5.84 5.11
CA ASP A 79 18.45 -4.55 5.58
C ASP A 79 19.87 -4.72 6.15
N ILE A 80 20.86 -4.40 5.37
CA ILE A 80 22.27 -4.57 5.71
C ILE A 80 22.91 -3.34 6.38
N ARG A 81 22.13 -2.32 6.71
CA ARG A 81 22.64 -1.08 7.32
C ARG A 81 23.28 -1.33 8.70
N ASN A 82 22.77 -2.29 9.42
CA ASN A 82 23.35 -2.71 10.69
C ASN A 82 23.54 -4.24 10.70
N PRO A 83 24.76 -4.73 10.49
CA PRO A 83 25.04 -6.17 10.40
C PRO A 83 24.81 -6.93 11.73
N ASN A 84 24.68 -6.21 12.84
CA ASN A 84 24.43 -6.81 14.16
C ASN A 84 22.93 -6.96 14.47
N THR A 85 22.06 -6.54 13.57
CA THR A 85 20.62 -6.51 13.81
C THR A 85 19.89 -7.06 12.59
N GLN A 86 19.02 -8.04 12.78
CA GLN A 86 18.08 -8.44 11.74
C GLN A 86 16.83 -7.59 11.86
N VAL A 87 16.30 -7.14 10.73
CA VAL A 87 15.04 -6.40 10.66
C VAL A 87 13.94 -7.33 10.13
N ILE A 88 12.86 -7.45 10.89
CA ILE A 88 11.63 -8.08 10.44
C ILE A 88 10.66 -6.97 10.07
N SER A 89 10.24 -6.93 8.81
CA SER A 89 9.19 -6.01 8.37
C SER A 89 7.84 -6.72 8.33
N VAL A 90 6.85 -6.08 8.92
CA VAL A 90 5.45 -6.45 8.81
C VAL A 90 4.81 -5.53 7.77
N ALA A 91 4.45 -6.11 6.62
CA ALA A 91 3.95 -5.35 5.49
C ALA A 91 2.44 -5.15 5.55
N PHE A 92 2.03 -3.93 5.26
CA PHE A 92 0.63 -3.50 5.19
C PHE A 92 0.28 -3.07 3.77
N ILE A 93 -0.96 -3.38 3.38
CA ILE A 93 -1.64 -2.77 2.24
C ILE A 93 -2.56 -1.67 2.76
N ALA A 94 -2.51 -0.52 2.13
CA ALA A 94 -3.39 0.60 2.41
C ALA A 94 -4.04 1.11 1.13
N ILE A 95 -5.24 1.66 1.25
CA ILE A 95 -5.99 2.23 0.14
C ILE A 95 -6.47 3.62 0.55
N HIS A 96 -6.31 4.57 -0.35
CA HIS A 96 -6.85 5.91 -0.17
C HIS A 96 -7.63 6.34 -1.43
N PRO A 97 -8.81 6.97 -1.28
CA PRO A 97 -9.55 7.51 -2.41
C PRO A 97 -8.77 8.66 -3.01
N SER A 98 -8.84 8.79 -4.28
CA SER A 98 -8.28 9.79 -5.17
C SER A 98 -6.95 10.45 -4.78
N GLY A 99 -6.12 10.62 -5.76
CA GLY A 99 -4.84 11.32 -5.63
C GLY A 99 -4.91 12.84 -5.41
N LYS A 100 -5.97 13.37 -4.85
CA LYS A 100 -6.10 14.81 -4.46
C LYS A 100 -5.36 15.15 -3.17
N LEU A 101 -4.76 14.17 -2.51
CA LEU A 101 -3.98 14.39 -1.31
C LEU A 101 -2.82 15.34 -1.58
N LYS A 102 -2.76 16.41 -0.79
CA LYS A 102 -1.57 17.25 -0.68
C LYS A 102 -0.58 16.53 0.21
N ILE A 103 0.32 15.80 -0.44
CA ILE A 103 1.41 15.11 0.23
C ILE A 103 2.44 16.15 0.67
N LYS A 104 2.92 16.02 1.90
CA LYS A 104 4.01 16.83 2.42
C LYS A 104 5.09 15.90 2.96
N ALA A 105 6.28 15.96 2.38
CA ALA A 105 7.46 15.31 2.98
C ALA A 105 7.72 15.87 4.38
N ASN A 106 7.98 15.00 5.32
CA ASN A 106 8.29 15.35 6.70
C ASN A 106 9.70 14.85 7.08
N THR A 107 10.07 14.88 8.35
CA THR A 107 11.40 14.85 8.96
C THR A 107 12.45 13.91 8.35
N ASP A 108 12.11 12.66 8.02
CA ASP A 108 13.09 11.63 7.62
C ASP A 108 13.17 11.37 6.11
N VAL A 109 12.25 11.93 5.34
CA VAL A 109 12.22 11.84 3.88
C VAL A 109 12.49 13.20 3.23
N SER A 110 13.13 13.20 2.07
CA SER A 110 13.45 14.43 1.32
C SER A 110 12.34 14.80 0.34
N ASP A 111 11.55 13.83 -0.08
CA ASP A 111 10.44 13.99 -1.02
C ASP A 111 9.43 12.86 -0.87
N VAL A 112 8.18 13.10 -1.24
CA VAL A 112 7.11 12.09 -1.28
C VAL A 112 6.33 12.29 -2.57
N ASN A 113 6.12 11.22 -3.34
CA ASN A 113 5.42 11.32 -4.61
C ASN A 113 4.61 10.06 -4.93
N TRP A 114 3.62 10.24 -5.81
CA TRP A 114 2.86 9.15 -6.40
C TRP A 114 3.55 8.65 -7.66
N PHE A 115 3.69 7.33 -7.77
CA PHE A 115 4.24 6.67 -8.94
C PHE A 115 3.19 5.72 -9.54
N GLU A 116 3.04 5.74 -10.84
CA GLU A 116 2.27 4.69 -11.50
C GLU A 116 2.92 3.33 -11.19
N TYR A 117 2.12 2.36 -10.75
CA TYR A 117 2.64 1.07 -10.28
C TYR A 117 3.53 0.37 -11.31
N LYS A 118 3.22 0.52 -12.60
CA LYS A 118 4.00 -0.07 -13.69
C LYS A 118 5.36 0.60 -13.93
N GLU A 119 5.55 1.80 -13.39
CA GLU A 119 6.73 2.64 -13.63
C GLU A 119 7.53 2.89 -12.35
N ILE A 120 7.29 2.10 -11.29
CA ILE A 120 8.05 2.24 -10.05
C ILE A 120 9.54 1.99 -10.29
N PRO A 121 10.43 2.84 -9.76
CA PRO A 121 11.87 2.67 -9.91
C PRO A 121 12.37 1.47 -9.10
N LYS A 122 13.68 1.21 -9.17
CA LYS A 122 14.35 0.35 -8.19
C LYS A 122 14.27 1.02 -6.81
N LEU A 123 13.64 0.33 -5.87
CA LEU A 123 13.45 0.79 -4.51
C LEU A 123 14.60 0.35 -3.58
N ALA A 124 14.70 0.99 -2.44
CA ALA A 124 15.59 0.57 -1.35
C ALA A 124 15.15 -0.80 -0.81
N PHE A 125 16.10 -1.54 -0.23
CA PHE A 125 15.87 -2.82 0.42
C PHE A 125 15.21 -3.84 -0.53
N ASP A 126 14.30 -4.63 0.03
CA ASP A 126 13.42 -5.57 -0.67
C ASP A 126 12.04 -4.97 -1.04
N HIS A 127 11.91 -3.64 -1.04
CA HIS A 127 10.62 -2.96 -1.20
C HIS A 127 9.96 -3.22 -2.57
N ASN A 128 10.72 -3.52 -3.63
CA ASN A 128 10.11 -3.96 -4.89
C ASN A 128 9.38 -5.31 -4.72
N GLU A 129 9.94 -6.25 -3.94
CA GLU A 129 9.28 -7.52 -3.65
C GLU A 129 8.01 -7.31 -2.83
N ILE A 130 8.06 -6.45 -1.80
CA ILE A 130 6.88 -6.08 -1.01
C ILE A 130 5.78 -5.51 -1.91
N CYS A 131 6.11 -4.62 -2.85
CA CYS A 131 5.15 -4.06 -3.81
C CYS A 131 4.52 -5.14 -4.71
N ILE A 132 5.30 -6.11 -5.18
CA ILE A 132 4.79 -7.23 -6.00
C ILE A 132 3.80 -8.06 -5.19
N LYS A 133 4.13 -8.43 -3.96
CA LYS A 133 3.24 -9.20 -3.08
C LYS A 133 1.97 -8.43 -2.71
N ALA A 134 2.09 -7.12 -2.44
CA ALA A 134 0.94 -6.25 -2.21
C ALA A 134 0.02 -6.18 -3.43
N ARG A 135 0.57 -6.14 -4.64
CA ARG A 135 -0.22 -6.15 -5.88
C ARG A 135 -1.00 -7.46 -6.04
N LEU A 136 -0.37 -8.61 -5.77
CA LEU A 136 -1.05 -9.90 -5.78
C LEU A 136 -2.16 -9.98 -4.72
N LYS A 137 -1.92 -9.42 -3.53
CA LYS A 137 -2.95 -9.30 -2.49
C LYS A 137 -4.12 -8.45 -2.96
N LEU A 138 -3.85 -7.30 -3.61
CA LEU A 138 -4.89 -6.42 -4.14
C LEU A 138 -5.74 -7.11 -5.22
N ASP A 139 -5.11 -7.87 -6.15
CA ASP A 139 -5.82 -8.67 -7.15
C ASP A 139 -6.73 -9.72 -6.50
N LYS A 140 -6.25 -10.38 -5.45
CA LYS A 140 -7.04 -11.33 -4.70
C LYS A 140 -8.23 -10.67 -3.99
N LEU A 141 -8.03 -9.51 -3.36
CA LEU A 141 -9.11 -8.75 -2.74
C LEU A 141 -10.17 -8.36 -3.77
N ALA A 142 -9.75 -7.92 -4.96
CA ALA A 142 -10.68 -7.58 -6.04
C ALA A 142 -11.58 -8.73 -6.47
N LYS A 143 -11.09 -9.97 -6.39
CA LYS A 143 -11.85 -11.17 -6.75
C LYS A 143 -12.75 -11.67 -5.61
N ASP A 144 -12.20 -11.73 -4.41
CA ASP A 144 -12.81 -12.44 -3.28
C ASP A 144 -13.73 -11.53 -2.44
N LYS A 145 -13.39 -10.24 -2.35
CA LYS A 145 -14.04 -9.25 -1.48
C LYS A 145 -14.00 -7.86 -2.12
N PRO A 146 -14.68 -7.66 -3.25
CA PRO A 146 -14.60 -6.40 -4.00
C PRO A 146 -15.08 -5.18 -3.21
N GLU A 147 -15.91 -5.36 -2.18
CA GLU A 147 -16.33 -4.30 -1.25
C GLU A 147 -15.16 -3.64 -0.51
N LEU A 148 -14.07 -4.39 -0.29
CA LEU A 148 -12.86 -3.84 0.34
C LEU A 148 -12.10 -2.87 -0.57
N LEU A 149 -12.53 -2.71 -1.83
CA LEU A 149 -11.99 -1.76 -2.79
C LEU A 149 -12.75 -0.43 -2.82
N PHE A 150 -13.90 -0.32 -2.15
CA PHE A 150 -14.65 0.94 -2.05
C PHE A 150 -13.81 2.10 -1.50
N PRO A 151 -12.81 1.88 -0.61
CA PRO A 151 -11.87 2.93 -0.20
C PRO A 151 -11.05 3.59 -1.33
N PHE A 152 -11.04 3.04 -2.56
CA PHE A 152 -10.51 3.74 -3.74
C PHE A 152 -11.43 4.85 -4.25
N LEU A 153 -12.71 4.80 -3.88
CA LEU A 153 -13.75 5.73 -4.33
C LEU A 153 -13.97 6.81 -3.29
N GLU A 154 -14.46 7.96 -3.72
CA GLU A 154 -14.98 8.98 -2.82
C GLU A 154 -16.26 8.46 -2.13
N GLU A 155 -16.70 9.15 -1.08
CA GLU A 155 -17.89 8.76 -0.30
C GLU A 155 -19.16 8.65 -1.18
N GLU A 156 -19.28 9.53 -2.17
CA GLU A 156 -20.30 9.46 -3.21
C GLU A 156 -19.64 9.11 -4.55
N PHE A 157 -20.07 8.04 -5.19
CA PHE A 157 -19.57 7.58 -6.48
C PHE A 157 -20.68 7.02 -7.37
N THR A 158 -20.43 7.04 -8.67
CA THR A 158 -21.31 6.47 -9.68
C THR A 158 -20.96 5.00 -9.94
N LEU A 159 -21.92 4.23 -10.47
CA LEU A 159 -21.66 2.85 -10.95
C LEU A 159 -20.57 2.80 -12.05
N THR A 160 -20.42 3.88 -12.81
CA THR A 160 -19.39 3.97 -13.84
C THR A 160 -18.00 4.09 -13.21
N GLU A 161 -17.85 4.91 -12.18
CA GLU A 161 -16.58 5.06 -11.43
C GLU A 161 -16.22 3.77 -10.72
N LEU A 162 -17.17 3.07 -10.11
CA LEU A 162 -16.94 1.76 -9.52
C LEU A 162 -16.46 0.75 -10.59
N HIS A 163 -17.11 0.70 -11.74
CA HIS A 163 -16.72 -0.20 -12.82
C HIS A 163 -15.31 0.11 -13.35
N GLU A 164 -15.01 1.38 -13.63
CA GLU A 164 -13.67 1.81 -14.07
C GLU A 164 -12.60 1.46 -13.02
N THR A 165 -12.89 1.69 -11.74
CA THR A 165 -12.00 1.35 -10.62
C THR A 165 -11.67 -0.13 -10.60
N LEU A 166 -12.67 -1.00 -10.68
CA LEU A 166 -12.46 -2.44 -10.70
C LEU A 166 -11.63 -2.90 -11.91
N LEU A 167 -11.86 -2.32 -13.09
CA LEU A 167 -11.08 -2.63 -14.29
C LEU A 167 -9.62 -2.17 -14.22
N ILE A 168 -9.34 -1.09 -13.49
CA ILE A 168 -7.96 -0.61 -13.25
C ILE A 168 -7.23 -1.54 -12.27
N ILE A 169 -7.92 -1.98 -11.23
CA ILE A 169 -7.32 -2.79 -10.16
C ILE A 169 -7.07 -4.22 -10.65
N SER A 170 -8.01 -4.84 -11.34
CA SER A 170 -7.87 -6.23 -11.75
C SER A 170 -8.19 -6.44 -13.23
N SER A 171 -7.16 -6.78 -13.99
CA SER A 171 -7.30 -7.21 -15.39
C SER A 171 -7.99 -8.57 -15.54
N ASP A 172 -8.03 -9.36 -14.47
CA ASP A 172 -8.54 -10.74 -14.44
C ASP A 172 -10.07 -10.82 -14.23
N ILE A 173 -10.73 -9.72 -13.88
CA ILE A 173 -12.19 -9.65 -13.81
C ILE A 173 -12.76 -9.49 -15.24
N SER A 174 -12.35 -10.38 -16.12
CA SER A 174 -12.78 -10.36 -17.54
C SER A 174 -14.30 -10.43 -17.70
N SER A 175 -14.98 -11.11 -16.78
CA SER A 175 -16.45 -11.19 -16.74
C SER A 175 -17.13 -9.84 -16.49
N LEU A 176 -16.45 -8.89 -15.85
CA LEU A 176 -16.99 -7.56 -15.56
C LEU A 176 -16.64 -6.50 -16.61
N LYS A 177 -15.87 -6.85 -17.65
CA LYS A 177 -15.52 -5.92 -18.75
C LYS A 177 -16.74 -5.40 -19.48
N GLU A 178 -17.78 -6.23 -19.62
CA GLU A 178 -19.03 -5.81 -20.21
C GLU A 178 -19.93 -5.13 -19.17
N LYS A 179 -20.40 -3.92 -19.47
CA LYS A 179 -21.31 -3.14 -18.59
C LYS A 179 -22.55 -3.91 -18.15
N ARG A 180 -23.06 -4.81 -19.00
CA ARG A 180 -24.21 -5.65 -18.68
C ARG A 180 -23.90 -6.64 -17.55
N ASN A 181 -22.77 -7.32 -17.62
CA ASN A 181 -22.34 -8.29 -16.61
C ASN A 181 -22.02 -7.59 -15.29
N PHE A 182 -21.39 -6.41 -15.36
CA PHE A 182 -21.14 -5.59 -14.18
C PHE A 182 -22.43 -5.18 -13.47
N ARG A 183 -23.45 -4.70 -14.20
CA ARG A 183 -24.75 -4.33 -13.59
C ARG A 183 -25.45 -5.52 -12.95
N LYS A 184 -25.38 -6.71 -13.56
CA LYS A 184 -25.90 -7.93 -12.98
C LYS A 184 -25.18 -8.28 -11.69
N TRP A 185 -23.86 -8.22 -11.69
CA TRP A 185 -23.04 -8.46 -10.50
C TRP A 185 -23.39 -7.48 -9.35
N VAL A 186 -23.53 -6.18 -9.62
CA VAL A 186 -23.93 -5.19 -8.60
C VAL A 186 -25.30 -5.52 -8.02
N ALA A 187 -26.27 -5.93 -8.85
CA ALA A 187 -27.60 -6.29 -8.40
C ALA A 187 -27.62 -7.54 -7.51
N GLU A 188 -26.77 -8.53 -7.81
CA GLU A 188 -26.60 -9.75 -7.02
C GLU A 188 -25.87 -9.49 -5.70
N TYR A 189 -24.97 -8.50 -5.68
CA TYR A 189 -24.19 -8.15 -4.51
C TYR A 189 -25.01 -7.42 -3.41
N ASN A 190 -26.08 -6.73 -3.81
CA ASN A 190 -26.96 -5.99 -2.90
C ASN A 190 -28.11 -6.85 -2.31
N ASN A 191 -28.16 -8.14 -2.60
CA ASN A 191 -29.12 -9.10 -2.06
C ASN A 191 -28.43 -10.08 -1.08
#